data_6b9c55c89893d0314fe16a4ccbb785e1
#
_entry.id   6b9c55c89893d0314fe16a4ccbb785e1
#
_cell.length_a   1.000
_cell.length_b   1.000
_cell.length_c   1.000
_cell.angle_alpha   90.00
_cell.angle_beta   90.00
_cell.angle_gamma   90.00
#
_symmetry.space_group_name_H-M   'P 1'
#
loop_
_entity.id
_entity.type
_entity.pdbx_description
1 polymer ?
#
loop_
_entity_poly.entity_id
_entity_poly.type
_entity_poly.pdbx_seq_one_letter_code
_entity_poly.pdbx_strand_id
1 'polypeptide(L)'
;AKANADFIAVADFTLYDHILDLQVATGAIPARFGFDSQNLTLDQYFQLARGNKDQFAIEMTKWFEDVIILGDSIVEGGSAYEWLTPSNFSSKIGISVCTAEEQIDAAINASPSLLFMCFGVNDIENYGSQVDGFISDYREAITKIQGATPHTVIYVNAIFPPQDGVQDRLPFYGYLDEYNTELEALCQELG
;
A
#
# COMPACT_ATOMS: atom_id res chain seq x y z
N ALA A 1 7.10 2.58 22.02
CA ALA A 1 7.27 1.76 20.82
C ALA A 1 7.40 2.74 19.65
N LYS A 2 8.44 2.61 18.83
CA LYS A 2 8.51 3.37 17.57
C LYS A 2 7.50 2.77 16.62
N ALA A 3 6.59 3.57 16.12
CA ALA A 3 5.78 3.16 14.98
C ALA A 3 6.72 3.07 13.77
N ASN A 4 6.75 1.93 13.11
CA ASN A 4 7.55 1.74 11.91
C ASN A 4 6.67 2.06 10.72
N ALA A 5 7.07 3.04 9.90
CA ALA A 5 6.57 3.19 8.55
C ALA A 5 7.65 2.66 7.61
N ASP A 6 7.41 1.53 7.00
CA ASP A 6 8.32 0.95 6.02
C ASP A 6 7.88 1.35 4.60
N PHE A 7 8.80 1.90 3.81
CA PHE A 7 8.56 2.22 2.42
C PHE A 7 8.67 0.97 1.55
N ILE A 8 7.64 0.69 0.79
CA ILE A 8 7.63 -0.44 -0.15
C ILE A 8 7.77 0.11 -1.57
N ALA A 9 8.94 -0.07 -2.18
CA ALA A 9 9.18 0.30 -3.55
C ALA A 9 8.53 -0.72 -4.51
N VAL A 10 7.57 -0.27 -5.32
CA VAL A 10 6.89 -1.09 -6.32
C VAL A 10 7.57 -0.93 -7.68
N ALA A 11 8.91 -0.96 -7.75
CA ALA A 11 9.65 -0.77 -9.02
C ALA A 11 9.76 -2.08 -9.72
N ASP A 12 9.27 -3.06 -9.87
CA ASP A 12 9.43 -4.30 -10.66
C ASP A 12 8.51 -5.49 -10.27
N PHE A 13 7.22 -5.27 -9.99
CA PHE A 13 6.34 -6.33 -9.47
C PHE A 13 6.85 -6.99 -8.17
N THR A 14 7.85 -6.37 -7.54
CA THR A 14 8.50 -6.83 -6.31
C THR A 14 7.67 -6.56 -5.07
N LEU A 15 6.54 -5.83 -5.16
CA LEU A 15 5.63 -5.67 -4.03
C LEU A 15 5.23 -7.03 -3.45
N TYR A 16 4.92 -7.98 -4.32
CA TYR A 16 4.61 -9.34 -3.89
C TYR A 16 5.83 -10.05 -3.31
N ASP A 17 7.02 -9.86 -3.90
CA ASP A 17 8.26 -10.44 -3.41
C ASP A 17 8.63 -9.86 -2.06
N HIS A 18 8.51 -8.54 -1.84
CA HIS A 18 8.78 -7.91 -0.55
C HIS A 18 7.75 -8.26 0.53
N ILE A 19 6.47 -8.28 0.20
CA ILE A 19 5.45 -8.76 1.14
C ILE A 19 5.71 -10.23 1.49
N LEU A 20 6.06 -11.06 0.50
CA LEU A 20 6.42 -12.46 0.74
C LEU A 20 7.69 -12.57 1.58
N ASP A 21 8.73 -11.82 1.26
CA ASP A 21 10.01 -11.83 1.99
C ASP A 21 9.87 -11.33 3.43
N LEU A 22 9.12 -10.25 3.66
CA LEU A 22 8.79 -9.77 5.01
C LEU A 22 7.99 -10.81 5.80
N GLN A 23 7.06 -11.48 5.16
CA GLN A 23 6.22 -12.47 5.79
C GLN A 23 6.95 -13.78 6.04
N VAL A 24 7.85 -14.17 5.14
CA VAL A 24 8.77 -15.30 5.34
C VAL A 24 9.75 -14.97 6.48
N ALA A 25 10.33 -13.76 6.48
CA ALA A 25 11.24 -13.31 7.55
C ALA A 25 10.57 -13.21 8.92
N THR A 26 9.27 -12.85 8.97
CA THR A 26 8.49 -12.79 10.22
C THR A 26 7.87 -14.12 10.61
N GLY A 27 7.95 -15.15 9.77
CA GLY A 27 7.31 -16.45 10.01
C GLY A 27 5.76 -16.42 9.95
N ALA A 28 5.18 -15.31 9.49
CA ALA A 28 3.73 -15.10 9.51
C ALA A 28 3.00 -15.96 8.47
N ILE A 29 3.55 -16.12 7.26
CA ILE A 29 2.94 -16.92 6.19
C ILE A 29 2.83 -18.41 6.56
N PRO A 30 3.89 -19.10 7.02
CA PRO A 30 3.79 -20.52 7.31
C PRO A 30 2.74 -20.85 8.36
N ALA A 31 2.60 -20.00 9.38
CA ALA A 31 1.68 -20.24 10.49
C ALA A 31 0.20 -20.03 10.11
N ARG A 32 -0.09 -19.08 9.19
CA ARG A 32 -1.47 -18.74 8.80
C ARG A 32 -2.03 -19.59 7.66
N PHE A 33 -1.21 -19.98 6.70
CA PHE A 33 -1.68 -20.68 5.50
C PHE A 33 -1.52 -22.20 5.54
N GLY A 34 -0.84 -22.75 6.56
CA GLY A 34 -0.58 -24.19 6.63
C GLY A 34 0.34 -24.70 5.51
N PHE A 35 0.97 -23.79 4.75
CA PHE A 35 1.93 -24.10 3.71
C PHE A 35 3.35 -24.03 4.29
N ASP A 36 4.18 -24.96 3.91
CA ASP A 36 5.62 -24.85 4.12
C ASP A 36 6.19 -23.86 3.09
N SER A 37 6.04 -22.56 3.37
CA SER A 37 6.43 -21.49 2.47
C SER A 37 7.94 -21.40 2.22
N GLN A 38 8.75 -22.10 3.01
CA GLN A 38 10.21 -22.15 2.80
C GLN A 38 10.59 -22.89 1.52
N ASN A 39 9.64 -23.61 0.91
CA ASN A 39 9.89 -24.43 -0.28
C ASN A 39 9.04 -24.02 -1.50
N LEU A 40 8.21 -22.98 -1.41
CA LEU A 40 7.39 -22.54 -2.54
C LEU A 40 7.95 -21.27 -3.16
N THR A 41 8.19 -21.32 -4.47
CA THR A 41 8.42 -20.09 -5.25
C THR A 41 7.11 -19.33 -5.42
N LEU A 42 7.18 -18.02 -5.71
CA LEU A 42 6.02 -17.19 -6.01
C LEU A 42 5.13 -17.79 -7.11
N ASP A 43 5.74 -18.35 -8.17
CA ASP A 43 5.02 -19.04 -9.24
C ASP A 43 4.25 -20.27 -8.75
N GLN A 44 4.86 -21.06 -7.87
CA GLN A 44 4.19 -22.23 -7.28
C GLN A 44 3.03 -21.81 -6.39
N TYR A 45 3.16 -20.71 -5.65
CA TYR A 45 2.08 -20.12 -4.86
C TYR A 45 0.92 -19.67 -5.76
N PHE A 46 1.18 -18.96 -6.84
CA PHE A 46 0.15 -18.58 -7.81
C PHE A 46 -0.47 -19.77 -8.54
N GLN A 47 0.29 -20.82 -8.79
CA GLN A 47 -0.26 -22.05 -9.37
C GLN A 47 -1.26 -22.72 -8.41
N LEU A 48 -0.95 -22.79 -7.11
CA LEU A 48 -1.86 -23.28 -6.09
C LEU A 48 -3.11 -22.40 -5.97
N ALA A 49 -2.94 -21.10 -5.95
CA ALA A 49 -4.03 -20.14 -5.91
C ALA A 49 -4.97 -20.27 -7.11
N ARG A 50 -4.43 -20.46 -8.32
CA ARG A 50 -5.22 -20.70 -9.54
C ARG A 50 -5.92 -22.06 -9.54
N GLY A 51 -5.35 -23.06 -8.87
CA GLY A 51 -5.92 -24.41 -8.75
C GLY A 51 -7.07 -24.52 -7.76
N ASN A 52 -7.13 -23.64 -6.78
CA ASN A 52 -8.21 -23.62 -5.76
C ASN A 52 -8.56 -22.18 -5.35
N LYS A 53 -9.26 -21.48 -6.28
CA LYS A 53 -9.61 -20.06 -6.09
C LYS A 53 -10.43 -19.79 -4.84
N ASP A 54 -11.36 -20.68 -4.49
CA ASP A 54 -12.24 -20.48 -3.34
C ASP A 54 -11.44 -20.58 -2.02
N GLN A 55 -10.57 -21.58 -1.93
CA GLN A 55 -9.71 -21.73 -0.75
C GLN A 55 -8.73 -20.57 -0.63
N PHE A 56 -8.16 -20.10 -1.74
CA PHE A 56 -7.28 -18.95 -1.76
C PHE A 56 -7.99 -17.67 -1.28
N ALA A 57 -9.21 -17.42 -1.76
CA ALA A 57 -10.01 -16.27 -1.34
C ALA A 57 -10.33 -16.32 0.17
N ILE A 58 -10.65 -17.51 0.70
CA ILE A 58 -10.89 -17.70 2.15
C ILE A 58 -9.63 -17.39 2.96
N GLU A 59 -8.47 -17.87 2.54
CA GLU A 59 -7.22 -17.63 3.24
C GLU A 59 -6.78 -16.16 3.14
N MET A 60 -6.94 -15.53 1.99
CA MET A 60 -6.68 -14.10 1.80
C MET A 60 -7.58 -13.25 2.71
N THR A 61 -8.87 -13.56 2.79
CA THR A 61 -9.80 -12.85 3.68
C THR A 61 -9.36 -12.93 5.14
N LYS A 62 -8.95 -14.10 5.61
CA LYS A 62 -8.44 -14.28 6.98
C LYS A 62 -7.15 -13.51 7.21
N TRP A 63 -6.25 -13.54 6.23
CA TRP A 63 -4.96 -12.88 6.35
C TRP A 63 -5.10 -11.36 6.41
N PHE A 64 -6.06 -10.81 5.66
CA PHE A 64 -6.37 -9.38 5.63
C PHE A 64 -7.47 -8.96 6.64
N GLU A 65 -7.87 -9.82 7.58
CA GLU A 65 -8.98 -9.55 8.51
C GLU A 65 -8.80 -8.22 9.28
N ASP A 66 -7.56 -7.86 9.64
CA ASP A 66 -7.21 -6.65 10.40
C ASP A 66 -6.26 -5.75 9.61
N VAL A 67 -6.53 -5.61 8.31
CA VAL A 67 -5.72 -4.81 7.38
C VAL A 67 -6.60 -3.80 6.68
N ILE A 68 -6.14 -2.55 6.60
CA ILE A 68 -6.75 -1.51 5.78
C ILE A 68 -5.80 -1.13 4.64
N ILE A 69 -6.36 -1.00 3.44
CA ILE A 69 -5.70 -0.41 2.28
C ILE A 69 -6.34 0.94 2.04
N LEU A 70 -5.56 1.99 2.25
CA LEU A 70 -5.97 3.39 2.17
C LEU A 70 -5.42 4.00 0.88
N GLY A 71 -6.27 4.61 0.06
CA GLY A 71 -5.78 5.22 -1.16
C GLY A 71 -6.82 5.78 -2.11
N ASP A 72 -6.41 5.97 -3.35
CA ASP A 72 -7.16 6.59 -4.41
C ASP A 72 -7.96 5.59 -5.28
N SER A 73 -8.17 5.92 -6.56
CA SER A 73 -8.92 5.10 -7.51
C SER A 73 -8.31 3.72 -7.79
N ILE A 74 -7.00 3.55 -7.58
CA ILE A 74 -6.33 2.26 -7.75
C ILE A 74 -6.78 1.32 -6.63
N VAL A 75 -6.82 1.82 -5.41
CA VAL A 75 -7.32 1.08 -4.23
C VAL A 75 -8.82 0.81 -4.36
N GLU A 76 -9.60 1.78 -4.84
CA GLU A 76 -11.02 1.61 -5.14
C GLU A 76 -11.27 0.46 -6.13
N GLY A 77 -10.40 0.28 -7.11
CA GLY A 77 -10.41 -0.85 -8.03
C GLY A 77 -10.32 -2.19 -7.29
N GLY A 78 -9.51 -2.30 -6.26
CA GLY A 78 -9.40 -3.52 -5.43
C GLY A 78 -10.72 -3.92 -4.78
N SER A 79 -11.48 -2.93 -4.28
CA SER A 79 -12.83 -3.13 -3.76
C SER A 79 -13.82 -3.51 -4.87
N ALA A 80 -13.79 -2.79 -6.00
CA ALA A 80 -14.70 -3.01 -7.13
C ALA A 80 -14.51 -4.38 -7.79
N TYR A 81 -13.29 -4.92 -7.77
CA TYR A 81 -12.98 -6.26 -8.30
C TYR A 81 -13.07 -7.37 -7.23
N GLU A 82 -13.56 -7.06 -6.04
CA GLU A 82 -13.77 -8.01 -4.94
C GLU A 82 -12.49 -8.81 -4.58
N TRP A 83 -11.31 -8.15 -4.63
CA TRP A 83 -10.05 -8.81 -4.26
C TRP A 83 -10.01 -9.19 -2.77
N LEU A 84 -10.61 -8.37 -1.94
CA LEU A 84 -10.77 -8.56 -0.49
C LEU A 84 -12.19 -8.12 -0.09
N THR A 85 -12.51 -8.18 1.20
CA THR A 85 -13.79 -7.66 1.70
C THR A 85 -13.83 -6.13 1.60
N PRO A 86 -14.98 -5.50 1.32
CA PRO A 86 -15.09 -4.04 1.23
C PRO A 86 -14.55 -3.29 2.46
N SER A 87 -14.64 -3.89 3.64
CA SER A 87 -14.12 -3.31 4.88
C SER A 87 -12.60 -3.18 4.94
N ASN A 88 -11.87 -3.85 4.04
CA ASN A 88 -10.42 -3.70 3.94
C ASN A 88 -9.99 -2.45 3.17
N PHE A 89 -10.91 -1.73 2.54
CA PHE A 89 -10.58 -0.60 1.69
C PHE A 89 -11.13 0.70 2.30
N SER A 90 -10.26 1.71 2.40
CA SER A 90 -10.64 3.09 2.68
C SER A 90 -10.17 3.94 1.50
N SER A 91 -11.03 4.14 0.51
CA SER A 91 -10.63 4.70 -0.78
C SER A 91 -11.71 5.58 -1.39
N LYS A 92 -11.30 6.38 -2.39
CA LYS A 92 -12.21 7.18 -3.19
C LYS A 92 -11.54 7.56 -4.52
N ILE A 93 -12.32 7.51 -5.60
CA ILE A 93 -11.85 7.92 -6.92
C ILE A 93 -11.44 9.39 -6.93
N GLY A 94 -10.27 9.70 -7.48
CA GLY A 94 -9.81 11.05 -7.77
C GLY A 94 -9.29 11.84 -6.57
N ILE A 95 -9.13 11.22 -5.41
CA ILE A 95 -8.53 11.90 -4.26
C ILE A 95 -7.00 11.88 -4.30
N SER A 96 -6.42 12.89 -3.70
CA SER A 96 -5.00 13.03 -3.37
C SER A 96 -4.82 12.90 -1.85
N VAL A 97 -3.59 12.74 -1.38
CA VAL A 97 -3.33 12.63 0.06
C VAL A 97 -3.88 13.83 0.84
N CYS A 98 -3.76 15.06 0.30
CA CYS A 98 -4.27 16.28 0.94
C CYS A 98 -5.81 16.38 0.98
N THR A 99 -6.52 15.56 0.19
CA THR A 99 -8.00 15.55 0.16
C THR A 99 -8.61 14.27 0.74
N ALA A 100 -7.77 13.41 1.32
CA ALA A 100 -8.15 12.08 1.83
C ALA A 100 -8.59 12.07 3.30
N GLU A 101 -8.97 13.22 3.89
CA GLU A 101 -9.29 13.32 5.32
C GLU A 101 -10.35 12.32 5.77
N GLU A 102 -11.44 12.18 5.03
CA GLU A 102 -12.52 11.24 5.33
C GLU A 102 -12.04 9.79 5.34
N GLN A 103 -11.19 9.41 4.37
CA GLN A 103 -10.64 8.06 4.25
C GLN A 103 -9.58 7.78 5.33
N ILE A 104 -8.77 8.77 5.68
CA ILE A 104 -7.81 8.70 6.79
C ILE A 104 -8.55 8.50 8.11
N ASP A 105 -9.61 9.27 8.36
CA ASP A 105 -10.42 9.14 9.57
C ASP A 105 -11.13 7.78 9.65
N ALA A 106 -11.62 7.26 8.51
CA ALA A 106 -12.20 5.92 8.45
C ALA A 106 -11.16 4.83 8.77
N ALA A 107 -9.95 4.95 8.24
CA ALA A 107 -8.85 4.03 8.56
C ALA A 107 -8.44 4.09 10.04
N ILE A 108 -8.37 5.29 10.63
CA ILE A 108 -8.11 5.50 12.06
C ILE A 108 -9.21 4.85 12.91
N ASN A 109 -10.48 5.06 12.55
CA ASN A 109 -11.61 4.48 13.27
C ASN A 109 -11.65 2.94 13.20
N ALA A 110 -11.18 2.36 12.10
CA ALA A 110 -11.02 0.91 11.98
C ALA A 110 -9.91 0.36 12.87
N SER A 111 -8.92 1.21 13.23
CA SER A 111 -7.81 0.87 14.14
C SER A 111 -7.09 -0.45 13.79
N PRO A 112 -6.65 -0.61 12.53
CA PRO A 112 -6.09 -1.87 12.05
C PRO A 112 -4.72 -2.16 12.65
N SER A 113 -4.30 -3.43 12.66
CA SER A 113 -2.90 -3.78 12.98
C SER A 113 -1.93 -3.40 11.86
N LEU A 114 -2.44 -3.35 10.61
CA LEU A 114 -1.63 -3.08 9.42
C LEU A 114 -2.38 -2.15 8.47
N LEU A 115 -1.72 -1.09 8.02
CA LEU A 115 -2.24 -0.10 7.08
C LEU A 115 -1.31 0.05 5.88
N PHE A 116 -1.83 -0.10 4.68
CA PHE A 116 -1.14 0.25 3.44
C PHE A 116 -1.64 1.61 2.95
N MET A 117 -0.74 2.57 2.71
CA MET A 117 -1.05 3.87 2.13
C MET A 117 -0.61 3.90 0.66
N CYS A 118 -1.57 4.11 -0.24
CA CYS A 118 -1.40 4.01 -1.69
C CYS A 118 -1.93 5.28 -2.38
N PHE A 119 -1.22 6.39 -2.21
CA PHE A 119 -1.50 7.67 -2.87
C PHE A 119 -0.34 8.04 -3.79
N GLY A 120 -0.60 8.97 -4.71
CA GLY A 120 0.44 9.61 -5.49
C GLY A 120 0.10 9.82 -6.96
N VAL A 121 -0.72 8.97 -7.57
CA VAL A 121 -1.06 9.08 -9.00
C VAL A 121 -1.80 10.40 -9.30
N ASN A 122 -2.77 10.77 -8.46
CA ASN A 122 -3.46 12.05 -8.57
C ASN A 122 -2.61 13.20 -8.01
N ASP A 123 -1.76 12.90 -7.04
CA ASP A 123 -0.89 13.89 -6.39
C ASP A 123 0.16 14.43 -7.37
N ILE A 124 0.80 13.57 -8.16
CA ILE A 124 1.77 13.99 -9.19
C ILE A 124 1.13 15.01 -10.16
N GLU A 125 -0.14 14.82 -10.55
CA GLU A 125 -0.86 15.77 -11.38
C GLU A 125 -1.12 17.10 -10.66
N ASN A 126 -1.50 17.04 -9.39
CA ASN A 126 -1.88 18.21 -8.60
C ASN A 126 -0.67 19.06 -8.19
N TYR A 127 0.42 18.42 -7.76
CA TYR A 127 1.62 19.12 -7.25
C TYR A 127 2.65 19.39 -8.36
N GLY A 128 2.69 18.58 -9.43
CA GLY A 128 3.67 18.73 -10.51
C GLY A 128 5.10 18.69 -9.99
N SER A 129 5.84 19.80 -10.11
CA SER A 129 7.22 19.93 -9.59
C SER A 129 7.30 20.35 -8.12
N GLN A 130 6.16 20.46 -7.41
CA GLN A 130 6.13 20.87 -6.00
C GLN A 130 6.17 19.65 -5.07
N VAL A 131 7.21 18.83 -5.18
CA VAL A 131 7.38 17.57 -4.42
C VAL A 131 7.32 17.81 -2.91
N ASP A 132 7.93 18.88 -2.40
CA ASP A 132 7.92 19.24 -0.98
C ASP A 132 6.50 19.41 -0.41
N GLY A 133 5.57 19.94 -1.20
CA GLY A 133 4.16 20.09 -0.80
C GLY A 133 3.49 18.74 -0.60
N PHE A 134 3.68 17.83 -1.55
CA PHE A 134 3.19 16.45 -1.45
C PHE A 134 3.77 15.72 -0.21
N ILE A 135 5.07 15.82 0.01
CA ILE A 135 5.74 15.19 1.15
C ILE A 135 5.26 15.78 2.48
N SER A 136 4.99 17.09 2.53
CA SER A 136 4.42 17.74 3.71
C SER A 136 3.04 17.16 4.07
N ASP A 137 2.16 17.01 3.09
CA ASP A 137 0.80 16.49 3.30
C ASP A 137 0.82 14.99 3.62
N TYR A 138 1.75 14.24 2.99
CA TYR A 138 1.94 12.81 3.31
C TYR A 138 2.44 12.63 4.76
N ARG A 139 3.37 13.48 5.21
CA ARG A 139 3.86 13.54 6.59
C ARG A 139 2.73 13.80 7.58
N GLU A 140 1.88 14.78 7.27
CA GLU A 140 0.73 15.12 8.11
C GLU A 140 -0.21 13.91 8.27
N ALA A 141 -0.53 13.23 7.16
CA ALA A 141 -1.36 12.05 7.14
C ALA A 141 -0.77 10.90 7.99
N ILE A 142 0.51 10.57 7.78
CA ILE A 142 1.19 9.52 8.58
C ILE A 142 1.21 9.88 10.05
N THR A 143 1.59 11.11 10.39
CA THR A 143 1.68 11.58 11.79
C THR A 143 0.31 11.53 12.48
N LYS A 144 -0.76 11.92 11.78
CA LYS A 144 -2.14 11.84 12.27
C LYS A 144 -2.51 10.39 12.60
N ILE A 145 -2.22 9.45 11.69
CA ILE A 145 -2.53 8.03 11.89
C ILE A 145 -1.70 7.45 13.05
N GLN A 146 -0.39 7.67 13.06
CA GLN A 146 0.51 7.20 14.13
C GLN A 146 0.10 7.72 15.51
N GLY A 147 -0.33 8.98 15.59
CA GLY A 147 -0.81 9.60 16.83
C GLY A 147 -2.11 9.01 17.34
N ALA A 148 -3.02 8.63 16.45
CA ALA A 148 -4.32 8.07 16.79
C ALA A 148 -4.28 6.55 17.03
N THR A 149 -3.47 5.81 16.24
CA THR A 149 -3.37 4.35 16.27
C THR A 149 -1.90 3.88 16.40
N PRO A 150 -1.26 4.09 17.56
CA PRO A 150 0.18 3.86 17.75
C PRO A 150 0.60 2.37 17.64
N HIS A 151 -0.33 1.46 17.58
CA HIS A 151 -0.09 0.02 17.38
C HIS A 151 -0.13 -0.38 15.89
N THR A 152 -0.66 0.49 15.01
CA THR A 152 -0.77 0.22 13.58
C THR A 152 0.60 0.30 12.92
N VAL A 153 0.98 -0.75 12.20
CA VAL A 153 2.14 -0.72 11.31
C VAL A 153 1.70 -0.12 9.98
N ILE A 154 2.41 0.92 9.52
CA ILE A 154 2.09 1.63 8.27
C ILE A 154 3.12 1.24 7.21
N TYR A 155 2.62 0.81 6.04
CA TYR A 155 3.40 0.64 4.83
C TYR A 155 2.98 1.70 3.81
N VAL A 156 3.95 2.42 3.29
CA VAL A 156 3.74 3.40 2.22
C VAL A 156 4.17 2.79 0.90
N ASN A 157 3.24 2.69 -0.03
CA ASN A 157 3.53 2.19 -1.36
C ASN A 157 4.18 3.28 -2.21
N ALA A 158 5.21 2.91 -2.96
CA ALA A 158 5.72 3.77 -4.02
C ALA A 158 4.63 4.05 -5.06
N ILE A 159 4.69 5.23 -5.67
CA ILE A 159 3.78 5.61 -6.73
C ILE A 159 4.08 4.76 -7.96
N PHE A 160 3.04 4.15 -8.53
CA PHE A 160 3.18 3.26 -9.69
C PHE A 160 3.70 4.01 -10.92
N PRO A 161 4.62 3.39 -11.69
CA PRO A 161 5.06 3.96 -12.95
C PRO A 161 3.89 3.94 -13.95
N PRO A 162 3.75 5.01 -14.77
CA PRO A 162 2.78 5.02 -15.84
C PRO A 162 3.17 4.02 -16.93
N GLN A 163 2.20 3.65 -17.77
CA GLN A 163 2.50 2.87 -18.98
C GLN A 163 3.42 3.65 -19.92
N ASP A 164 4.18 2.90 -20.75
CA ASP A 164 5.08 3.48 -21.75
C ASP A 164 4.37 4.53 -22.63
N GLY A 165 5.04 5.66 -22.85
CA GLY A 165 4.53 6.78 -23.64
C GLY A 165 3.51 7.68 -22.94
N VAL A 166 3.14 7.42 -21.69
CA VAL A 166 2.27 8.33 -20.91
C VAL A 166 3.03 9.60 -20.56
N GLN A 167 4.31 9.53 -20.24
CA GLN A 167 5.16 10.67 -19.89
C GLN A 167 5.22 11.71 -21.03
N ASP A 168 5.12 11.28 -22.29
CA ASP A 168 5.12 12.20 -23.44
C ASP A 168 3.85 13.07 -23.49
N ARG A 169 2.76 12.60 -22.91
CA ARG A 169 1.47 13.30 -22.86
C ARG A 169 1.22 14.01 -21.55
N LEU A 170 1.80 13.50 -20.46
CA LEU A 170 1.65 13.98 -19.10
C LEU A 170 3.04 14.21 -18.49
N PRO A 171 3.66 15.37 -18.78
CA PRO A 171 5.06 15.65 -18.42
C PRO A 171 5.35 15.63 -16.91
N PHE A 172 4.34 15.81 -16.06
CA PHE A 172 4.49 15.76 -14.61
C PHE A 172 4.94 14.38 -14.11
N TYR A 173 4.70 13.30 -14.85
CA TYR A 173 5.28 12.00 -14.52
C TYR A 173 6.81 11.94 -14.66
N GLY A 174 7.45 12.96 -15.24
CA GLY A 174 8.90 13.11 -15.20
C GLY A 174 9.47 13.33 -13.81
N TYR A 175 8.65 13.69 -12.83
CA TYR A 175 9.05 13.84 -11.42
C TYR A 175 8.84 12.57 -10.57
N LEU A 176 8.35 11.47 -11.14
CA LEU A 176 7.99 10.25 -10.41
C LEU A 176 9.12 9.72 -9.53
N ASP A 177 10.34 9.66 -10.06
CA ASP A 177 11.50 9.17 -9.32
C ASP A 177 11.83 10.07 -8.11
N GLU A 178 11.66 11.40 -8.26
CA GLU A 178 11.85 12.35 -7.17
C GLU A 178 10.80 12.16 -6.10
N TYR A 179 9.51 12.03 -6.46
CA TYR A 179 8.43 11.73 -5.52
C TYR A 179 8.69 10.46 -4.72
N ASN A 180 9.07 9.37 -5.39
CA ASN A 180 9.35 8.10 -4.72
C ASN A 180 10.59 8.17 -3.82
N THR A 181 11.63 8.90 -4.24
CA THR A 181 12.84 9.10 -3.44
C THR A 181 12.53 9.88 -2.15
N GLU A 182 11.74 10.93 -2.25
CA GLU A 182 11.36 11.74 -1.09
C GLU A 182 10.37 11.02 -0.17
N LEU A 183 9.46 10.19 -0.72
CA LEU A 183 8.62 9.30 0.09
C LEU A 183 9.44 8.29 0.89
N GLU A 184 10.44 7.66 0.26
CA GLU A 184 11.33 6.75 0.94
C GLU A 184 12.09 7.45 2.08
N ALA A 185 12.63 8.65 1.81
CA ALA A 185 13.31 9.47 2.81
C ALA A 185 12.39 9.83 3.98
N LEU A 186 11.13 10.20 3.70
CA LEU A 186 10.10 10.48 4.70
C LEU A 186 9.85 9.24 5.60
N CYS A 187 9.70 8.06 5.01
CA CYS A 187 9.49 6.83 5.76
C CYS A 187 10.68 6.49 6.65
N GLN A 188 11.91 6.67 6.15
CA GLN A 188 13.14 6.47 6.94
C GLN A 188 13.24 7.45 8.10
N GLU A 189 12.78 8.70 7.94
CA GLU A 189 12.78 9.72 9.00
C GLU A 189 11.74 9.40 10.08
N LEU A 190 10.54 8.97 9.70
CA LEU A 190 9.45 8.71 10.63
C LEU A 190 9.57 7.35 11.35
N GLY A 191 10.37 6.42 10.83
CA GLY A 191 10.74 5.13 11.44
C GLY A 191 9.68 4.11 11.42
#